data_c8568b870c8c8e552e9879ff6f5a5a1d
#
_entry.id   c8568b870c8c8e552e9879ff6f5a5a1d
#
_cell.length_a   1.000
_cell.length_b   1.000
_cell.length_c   1.000
_cell.angle_alpha   90.00
_cell.angle_beta   90.00
_cell.angle_gamma   90.00
#
_symmetry.space_group_name_H-M   'P 1'
#
loop_
_entity.id
_entity.type
_entity.pdbx_description
1 polymer ?
#
loop_
_entity_poly.entity_id
_entity_poly.type
_entity_poly.pdbx_seq_one_letter_code
_entity_poly.pdbx_strand_id
1 'polypeptide(L)' 'MSSRPGLYSIYGYDKDDDVYELVGHEYENLEMAIIAAKSIAGSSPIRDDNGQPFDWIEVVHEDSGVRKYVLPCV' A
#
# COMPACT_ATOMS: atom_id res chain seq x y z
N MET A 1 -15.11 -14.32 -11.64
CA MET A 1 -15.25 -13.68 -11.42
C MET A 1 -15.11 -13.13 -10.63
N SER A 2 -14.93 -12.81 -10.41
CA SER A 2 -14.90 -12.32 -9.81
C SER A 2 -14.45 -11.41 -9.06
N SER A 3 -13.78 -10.58 -9.36
CA SER A 3 -13.32 -9.58 -8.49
C SER A 3 -14.45 -8.67 -8.13
N ARG A 4 -14.53 -8.33 -6.88
CA ARG A 4 -15.52 -7.39 -6.44
C ARG A 4 -15.04 -5.99 -6.74
N PRO A 5 -15.88 -5.15 -7.38
CA PRO A 5 -15.49 -3.77 -7.63
C PRO A 5 -15.30 -3.04 -6.31
N GLY A 6 -14.33 -2.15 -6.28
CA GLY A 6 -14.11 -1.33 -5.12
C GLY A 6 -13.13 -1.87 -4.09
N LEU A 7 -12.45 -2.97 -4.41
CA LEU A 7 -11.38 -3.45 -3.53
C LEU A 7 -10.15 -2.54 -3.63
N TYR A 8 -9.41 -2.47 -2.54
CA TYR A 8 -8.22 -1.64 -2.44
C TYR A 8 -7.01 -2.48 -2.06
N SER A 9 -5.86 -2.08 -2.57
CA SER A 9 -4.58 -2.70 -2.25
C SER A 9 -3.65 -1.66 -1.66
N ILE A 10 -2.66 -2.12 -0.89
CA ILE A 10 -1.66 -1.27 -0.30
C ILE A 10 -0.30 -1.66 -0.86
N TYR A 11 0.42 -0.69 -1.37
CA TYR A 11 1.75 -0.90 -1.93
C TYR A 11 2.77 -0.06 -1.15
N GLY A 12 3.95 -0.64 -0.94
CA GLY A 12 5.10 0.10 -0.47
C GLY A 12 5.96 0.51 -1.64
N TYR A 13 6.48 1.71 -1.62
CA TYR A 13 7.33 2.23 -2.69
C TYR A 13 8.69 2.64 -2.14
N ASP A 14 9.73 2.17 -2.81
CA ASP A 14 11.12 2.55 -2.53
C ASP A 14 11.62 3.34 -3.73
N LYS A 15 11.79 4.64 -3.56
CA LYS A 15 12.16 5.51 -4.68
C LYS A 15 13.62 5.32 -5.11
N ASP A 16 14.48 4.87 -4.19
CA ASP A 16 15.88 4.67 -4.52
C ASP A 16 16.07 3.55 -5.52
N ASP A 17 15.30 2.46 -5.37
CA ASP A 17 15.37 1.31 -6.26
C ASP A 17 14.21 1.27 -7.23
N ASP A 18 13.26 2.21 -7.12
CA ASP A 18 12.07 2.28 -7.95
C ASP A 18 11.28 0.97 -7.88
N VAL A 19 11.03 0.51 -6.66
CA VAL A 19 10.36 -0.75 -6.40
C VAL A 19 9.01 -0.52 -5.77
N TYR A 20 7.97 -1.15 -6.33
CA TYR A 20 6.65 -1.23 -5.72
C TYR A 20 6.42 -2.65 -5.26
N GLU A 21 5.99 -2.82 -4.03
CA GLU A 21 5.67 -4.14 -3.50
C GLU A 21 4.30 -4.13 -2.85
N LEU A 22 3.54 -5.19 -3.09
CA LEU A 22 2.23 -5.36 -2.50
C LEU A 22 2.39 -5.74 -1.03
N VAL A 23 1.89 -4.90 -0.14
CA VAL A 23 1.98 -5.16 1.30
C VAL A 23 0.62 -5.43 1.94
N GLY A 24 -0.46 -5.25 1.19
CA GLY A 24 -1.80 -5.60 1.66
C GLY A 24 -2.76 -5.54 0.51
N HIS A 25 -3.85 -6.33 0.58
CA HIS A 25 -4.82 -6.35 -0.51
C HIS A 25 -6.18 -6.78 0.00
N GLU A 26 -7.18 -6.64 -0.88
CA GLU A 26 -8.56 -7.08 -0.63
C GLU A 26 -9.24 -6.31 0.50
N TYR A 27 -8.94 -5.03 0.64
CA TYR A 27 -9.68 -4.18 1.55
C TYR A 27 -10.97 -3.72 0.86
N GLU A 28 -12.10 -3.86 1.54
CA GLU A 28 -13.40 -3.65 0.91
C GLU A 28 -13.79 -2.19 0.81
N ASN A 29 -13.21 -1.32 1.61
CA ASN A 29 -13.47 0.09 1.48
C ASN A 29 -12.22 0.90 1.76
N LEU A 30 -12.24 2.15 1.31
CA LEU A 30 -11.07 3.01 1.40
C LEU A 30 -10.67 3.30 2.83
N GLU A 31 -11.64 3.48 3.72
CA GLU A 31 -11.36 3.79 5.11
C GLU A 31 -10.58 2.67 5.78
N MET A 32 -10.99 1.43 5.56
CA MET A 32 -10.28 0.29 6.11
C MET A 32 -8.87 0.18 5.56
N ALA A 33 -8.72 0.42 4.26
CA ALA A 33 -7.39 0.40 3.63
C ALA A 33 -6.49 1.48 4.22
N ILE A 34 -7.02 2.68 4.46
CA ILE A 34 -6.24 3.77 5.05
C ILE A 34 -5.83 3.43 6.48
N ILE A 35 -6.73 2.86 7.27
CA ILE A 35 -6.42 2.46 8.64
C ILE A 35 -5.30 1.43 8.63
N ALA A 36 -5.39 0.44 7.73
CA ALA A 36 -4.36 -0.58 7.61
C ALA A 36 -3.03 0.04 7.17
N ALA A 37 -3.08 0.96 6.21
CA ALA A 37 -1.86 1.63 5.74
C ALA A 37 -1.18 2.43 6.86
N LYS A 38 -1.97 3.11 7.68
CA LYS A 38 -1.42 3.85 8.82
C LYS A 38 -0.76 2.92 9.83
N SER A 39 -1.38 1.78 10.08
CA SER A 39 -0.82 0.78 10.98
C SER A 39 0.50 0.25 10.44
N ILE A 40 0.54 -0.04 9.14
CA ILE A 40 1.75 -0.53 8.49
C ILE A 40 2.87 0.51 8.55
N ALA A 41 2.55 1.76 8.23
CA ALA A 41 3.55 2.82 8.22
C ALA A 41 4.06 3.16 9.62
N GLY A 42 3.24 2.96 10.63
CA GLY A 42 3.60 3.28 12.01
C GLY A 42 4.25 2.16 12.78
N SER A 43 4.27 0.95 12.22
CA SER A 43 4.88 -0.18 12.91
C SER A 43 6.38 -0.22 12.61
N SER A 44 7.05 -1.29 13.01
CA SER A 44 8.46 -1.48 12.70
C SER A 44 8.67 -1.33 11.21
N PRO A 45 9.81 -0.81 10.78
CA PRO A 45 10.01 -0.55 9.35
C PRO A 45 9.75 -1.79 8.52
N ILE A 46 8.82 -1.68 7.57
CA ILE A 46 8.62 -2.71 6.58
C ILE A 46 9.68 -2.50 5.53
N ARG A 47 10.34 -3.56 5.14
CA ARG A 47 11.42 -3.51 4.19
C ARG A 47 11.03 -4.26 2.93
N ASP A 48 11.58 -3.83 1.80
CA ASP A 48 11.39 -4.55 0.55
C ASP A 48 12.29 -5.80 0.52
N ASP A 49 12.28 -6.51 -0.59
CA ASP A 49 13.08 -7.73 -0.73
C ASP A 49 14.57 -7.49 -0.62
N ASN A 50 15.02 -6.26 -0.87
CA ASN A 50 16.42 -5.88 -0.78
C ASN A 50 16.81 -5.41 0.61
N GLY A 51 15.86 -5.41 1.56
CA GLY A 51 16.12 -4.97 2.91
C GLY A 51 16.10 -3.47 3.10
N GLN A 52 15.62 -2.72 2.12
CA GLN A 52 15.54 -1.27 2.20
C GLN A 52 14.16 -0.86 2.70
N PRO A 53 14.08 0.17 3.56
CA PRO A 53 12.77 0.64 4.01
C PRO A 53 12.04 1.34 2.87
N PHE A 54 10.71 1.24 2.88
CA PHE A 54 9.90 1.95 1.90
C PHE A 54 9.89 3.44 2.23
N ASP A 55 9.83 4.27 1.18
CA ASP A 55 9.73 5.71 1.34
C ASP A 55 8.31 6.12 1.69
N TRP A 56 7.32 5.44 1.10
CA TRP A 56 5.92 5.68 1.44
C TRP A 56 5.07 4.47 1.12
N ILE A 57 3.85 4.52 1.64
CA ILE A 57 2.83 3.50 1.41
C ILE A 57 1.72 4.14 0.59
N GLU A 58 1.20 3.43 -0.40
CA GLU A 58 0.11 3.92 -1.24
C GLU A 58 -1.09 3.00 -1.14
N VAL A 59 -2.28 3.60 -1.08
CA VAL A 59 -3.53 2.86 -1.19
C VAL A 59 -4.04 3.04 -2.61
N VAL A 60 -4.27 1.94 -3.31
CA VAL A 60 -4.62 1.95 -4.73
C VAL A 60 -5.94 1.21 -4.91
N HIS A 61 -6.83 1.80 -5.73
CA HIS A 61 -8.08 1.15 -6.10
C HIS A 61 -7.78 0.08 -7.15
N GLU A 62 -8.11 -1.17 -6.86
CA GLU A 62 -7.65 -2.28 -7.71
C GLU A 62 -8.22 -2.23 -9.12
N ASP A 63 -9.51 -1.87 -9.25
CA ASP A 63 -10.14 -1.87 -10.55
C ASP A 63 -9.53 -0.85 -11.52
N SER A 64 -9.28 0.35 -11.02
CA SER A 64 -8.83 1.45 -11.87
C SER A 64 -7.32 1.66 -11.82
N GLY A 65 -6.67 1.13 -10.80
CA GLY A 65 -5.25 1.41 -10.58
C GLY A 65 -4.98 2.81 -10.08
N VAL A 66 -6.03 3.54 -9.70
CA VAL A 66 -5.87 4.93 -9.25
C VAL A 66 -5.38 4.96 -7.81
N ARG A 67 -4.34 5.75 -7.58
CA ARG A 67 -3.83 5.98 -6.23
C ARG A 67 -4.80 6.87 -5.47
N LYS A 68 -5.29 6.39 -4.34
CA LYS A 68 -6.29 7.10 -3.54
C LYS A 68 -5.72 7.77 -2.31
N TYR A 69 -4.58 7.30 -1.82
CA TYR A 69 -4.01 7.82 -0.59
C TYR A 69 -2.54 7.49 -0.55
N VAL A 70 -1.74 8.42 -0.08
CA VAL A 70 -0.29 8.21 0.08
C VAL A 70 0.08 8.60 1.48
N LEU A 71 0.85 7.73 2.13
CA LEU A 71 1.26 7.93 3.51
C LEU A 71 2.77 7.75 3.60
N PRO A 72 3.51 8.80 3.93
CA PRO A 72 4.95 8.65 4.04
C PRO A 72 5.32 7.76 5.22
N CYS A 73 6.35 6.94 5.01
CA CYS A 73 6.94 6.16 6.09
C CYS A 73 7.98 7.01 6.80
N VAL A 74 7.94 6.97 8.11
CA VAL A 74 8.86 7.77 8.91
C VAL A 74 9.87 6.86 9.57
#